data_1ac00f8cab0b5081fbe7dce13d772159
#
_entry.id   1ac00f8cab0b5081fbe7dce13d772159
#
_cell.length_a   1.000
_cell.length_b   1.000
_cell.length_c   1.000
_cell.angle_alpha   90.00
_cell.angle_beta   90.00
_cell.angle_gamma   90.00
#
_symmetry.space_group_name_H-M   'P 1'
#
loop_
_entity.id
_entity.type
_entity.pdbx_description
1 polymer ?
#
loop_
_entity_poly.entity_id
_entity_poly.type
_entity_poly.pdbx_seq_one_letter_code
_entity_poly.pdbx_strand_id
1 'polypeptide(L)'
;MKTNPKQIPIFPLGLVLLPEMDLPLHIFEERYKIMINECLKSSEPFGIVFFDGEKIHKVGCTARIVEVLKQYDDGRMDIMVKGVQRFYLEKTDESRPYLVSDIFYIDDVEESVGAEDRVLLQKVIELFKTLDQLTGHAEESDRFEDANLKKLSFLIPGAEGFTFEERQRFLEMTSARERLRKGVRVLEKVITRAQISQAVGKIIRGNGHIKAFLGGGEDGI
;
A
#
# COMPACT_ATOMS: atom_id res chain seq x y z
N MET A 1 -5.95 -24.52 -15.27
CA MET A 1 -7.32 -24.90 -14.86
C MET A 1 -8.04 -23.63 -14.46
N LYS A 2 -9.20 -23.30 -15.07
CA LYS A 2 -10.04 -22.21 -14.56
C LYS A 2 -10.63 -22.68 -13.24
N THR A 3 -10.15 -22.13 -12.12
CA THR A 3 -10.80 -22.33 -10.82
C THR A 3 -12.21 -21.80 -10.89
N ASN A 4 -13.18 -22.43 -10.22
CA ASN A 4 -14.53 -21.91 -10.15
C ASN A 4 -14.48 -20.48 -9.55
N PRO A 5 -15.29 -19.54 -10.08
CA PRO A 5 -15.34 -18.21 -9.52
C PRO A 5 -15.79 -18.25 -8.06
N LYS A 6 -15.19 -17.44 -7.21
CA LYS A 6 -15.65 -17.23 -5.83
C LYS A 6 -16.41 -15.91 -5.77
N GLN A 7 -17.60 -15.92 -5.19
CA GLN A 7 -18.37 -14.70 -4.98
C GLN A 7 -17.95 -14.05 -3.67
N ILE A 8 -17.58 -12.75 -3.70
CA ILE A 8 -17.20 -11.98 -2.51
C ILE A 8 -17.81 -10.57 -2.52
N PRO A 9 -18.03 -9.94 -1.35
CA PRO A 9 -18.34 -8.53 -1.24
C PRO A 9 -17.20 -7.67 -1.81
N ILE A 10 -17.54 -6.54 -2.44
CA ILE A 10 -16.57 -5.62 -3.05
C ILE A 10 -16.70 -4.22 -2.45
N PHE A 11 -15.57 -3.68 -2.04
CA PHE A 11 -15.42 -2.34 -1.50
C PHE A 11 -14.57 -1.47 -2.43
N PRO A 12 -15.19 -0.65 -3.31
CA PRO A 12 -14.47 0.33 -4.12
C PRO A 12 -13.94 1.46 -3.23
N LEU A 13 -12.64 1.74 -3.32
CA LEU A 13 -11.97 2.81 -2.57
C LEU A 13 -11.04 3.60 -3.48
N GLY A 14 -10.83 4.88 -3.17
CA GLY A 14 -9.85 5.74 -3.82
C GLY A 14 -8.39 5.40 -3.46
N LEU A 15 -8.10 4.15 -3.16
CA LEU A 15 -6.77 3.65 -2.81
C LEU A 15 -6.55 2.21 -3.32
N VAL A 16 -5.31 1.77 -3.31
CA VAL A 16 -4.92 0.41 -3.71
C VAL A 16 -4.42 -0.36 -2.49
N LEU A 17 -5.07 -1.49 -2.19
CA LEU A 17 -4.58 -2.45 -1.20
C LEU A 17 -3.63 -3.45 -1.88
N LEU A 18 -2.49 -3.67 -1.26
CA LEU A 18 -1.50 -4.65 -1.71
C LEU A 18 -1.50 -5.88 -0.80
N PRO A 19 -1.11 -7.07 -1.29
CA PRO A 19 -0.86 -8.22 -0.43
C PRO A 19 0.12 -7.86 0.70
N GLU A 20 -0.13 -8.38 1.90
CA GLU A 20 0.60 -8.15 3.17
C GLU A 20 0.51 -6.73 3.73
N MET A 21 -0.16 -5.80 3.05
CA MET A 21 -0.35 -4.43 3.51
C MET A 21 -1.43 -4.35 4.58
N ASP A 22 -1.14 -3.72 5.71
CA ASP A 22 -2.13 -3.36 6.71
C ASP A 22 -2.78 -2.02 6.35
N LEU A 23 -4.10 -1.95 6.53
CA LEU A 23 -4.89 -0.77 6.16
C LEU A 23 -5.96 -0.50 7.23
N PRO A 24 -5.89 0.66 7.92
CA PRO A 24 -6.99 1.09 8.79
C PRO A 24 -8.14 1.63 7.95
N LEU A 25 -9.37 1.25 8.30
CA LEU A 25 -10.60 1.71 7.64
C LEU A 25 -11.58 2.24 8.67
N HIS A 26 -12.18 3.41 8.37
CA HIS A 26 -13.33 3.96 9.09
C HIS A 26 -14.61 3.63 8.33
N ILE A 27 -15.45 2.79 8.90
CA ILE A 27 -16.69 2.29 8.29
C ILE A 27 -17.85 3.11 8.83
N PHE A 28 -18.46 3.97 7.99
CA PHE A 28 -19.54 4.88 8.38
C PHE A 28 -20.78 4.79 7.50
N GLU A 29 -20.66 4.38 6.23
CA GLU A 29 -21.79 4.21 5.33
C GLU A 29 -22.59 2.96 5.71
N GLU A 30 -23.93 3.04 5.73
CA GLU A 30 -24.83 1.93 6.12
C GLU A 30 -24.58 0.66 5.31
N ARG A 31 -24.39 0.78 4.00
CA ARG A 31 -24.13 -0.38 3.13
C ARG A 31 -22.83 -1.11 3.53
N TYR A 32 -21.81 -0.39 3.95
CA TYR A 32 -20.54 -1.00 4.36
C TYR A 32 -20.57 -1.48 5.81
N LYS A 33 -21.37 -0.88 6.69
CA LYS A 33 -21.64 -1.45 8.02
C LYS A 33 -22.28 -2.84 7.90
N ILE A 34 -23.25 -3.00 6.99
CA ILE A 34 -23.91 -4.30 6.71
C ILE A 34 -22.84 -5.29 6.21
N MET A 35 -22.10 -4.93 5.17
CA MET A 35 -21.05 -5.75 4.55
C MET A 35 -20.03 -6.23 5.58
N ILE A 36 -19.45 -5.31 6.37
CA ILE A 36 -18.40 -5.64 7.34
C ILE A 36 -18.95 -6.52 8.46
N ASN A 37 -20.18 -6.27 8.96
CA ASN A 37 -20.80 -7.14 9.94
C ASN A 37 -21.03 -8.58 9.41
N GLU A 38 -21.39 -8.74 8.15
CA GLU A 38 -21.50 -10.06 7.52
C GLU A 38 -20.13 -10.74 7.41
N CYS A 39 -19.10 -10.01 6.99
CA CYS A 39 -17.72 -10.54 6.93
C CYS A 39 -17.19 -10.95 8.31
N LEU A 40 -17.46 -10.17 9.35
CA LEU A 40 -17.08 -10.50 10.73
C LEU A 40 -17.75 -11.78 11.22
N LYS A 41 -19.05 -11.97 10.93
CA LYS A 41 -19.81 -13.17 11.32
C LYS A 41 -19.35 -14.43 10.58
N SER A 42 -19.02 -14.30 9.29
CA SER A 42 -18.62 -15.43 8.45
C SER A 42 -17.12 -15.72 8.50
N SER A 43 -16.31 -14.78 9.01
CA SER A 43 -14.83 -14.79 8.91
C SER A 43 -14.33 -14.84 7.46
N GLU A 44 -15.16 -14.45 6.50
CA GLU A 44 -14.81 -14.41 5.08
C GLU A 44 -14.21 -13.05 4.70
N PRO A 45 -13.25 -13.03 3.77
CA PRO A 45 -12.66 -11.80 3.28
C PRO A 45 -13.63 -11.06 2.34
N PHE A 46 -13.43 -9.76 2.18
CA PHE A 46 -14.01 -8.94 1.13
C PHE A 46 -12.93 -8.44 0.17
N GLY A 47 -13.32 -7.96 -1.00
CA GLY A 47 -12.40 -7.42 -2.00
C GLY A 47 -12.31 -5.90 -1.93
N ILE A 48 -11.11 -5.33 -1.93
CA ILE A 48 -10.87 -3.91 -2.15
C ILE A 48 -10.40 -3.72 -3.59
N VAL A 49 -11.05 -2.81 -4.30
CA VAL A 49 -10.71 -2.43 -5.69
C VAL A 49 -10.51 -0.92 -5.78
N PHE A 50 -9.55 -0.51 -6.60
CA PHE A 50 -9.27 0.90 -6.81
C PHE A 50 -10.36 1.53 -7.69
N PHE A 51 -10.96 2.62 -7.18
CA PHE A 51 -11.83 3.53 -7.90
C PHE A 51 -11.09 4.86 -8.09
N ASP A 52 -10.76 5.20 -9.33
CA ASP A 52 -9.94 6.37 -9.67
C ASP A 52 -10.76 7.68 -9.81
N GLY A 53 -12.06 7.61 -9.51
CA GLY A 53 -13.01 8.71 -9.67
C GLY A 53 -13.87 8.58 -10.94
N GLU A 54 -13.45 7.75 -11.91
CA GLU A 54 -14.16 7.52 -13.16
C GLU A 54 -14.59 6.05 -13.31
N LYS A 55 -13.69 5.12 -12.97
CA LYS A 55 -13.92 3.67 -13.14
C LYS A 55 -13.37 2.86 -11.98
N ILE A 56 -13.94 1.67 -11.83
CA ILE A 56 -13.42 0.62 -10.96
C ILE A 56 -12.39 -0.20 -11.76
N HIS A 57 -11.18 -0.32 -11.21
CA HIS A 57 -10.15 -1.20 -11.77
C HIS A 57 -10.49 -2.67 -11.51
N LYS A 58 -10.21 -3.52 -12.50
CA LYS A 58 -10.61 -4.93 -12.45
C LYS A 58 -9.75 -5.83 -11.58
N VAL A 59 -8.53 -5.40 -11.30
CA VAL A 59 -7.64 -6.12 -10.39
C VAL A 59 -7.70 -5.49 -9.01
N GLY A 60 -8.00 -6.29 -8.01
CA GLY A 60 -8.06 -5.87 -6.61
C GLY A 60 -7.29 -6.82 -5.69
N CYS A 61 -7.37 -6.55 -4.39
CA CYS A 61 -6.82 -7.40 -3.35
C CYS A 61 -7.90 -7.74 -2.32
N THR A 62 -7.99 -9.02 -1.92
CA THR A 62 -8.86 -9.42 -0.82
C THR A 62 -8.30 -8.89 0.49
N ALA A 63 -9.20 -8.42 1.34
CA ALA A 63 -8.92 -7.87 2.66
C ALA A 63 -9.52 -8.80 3.72
N ARG A 64 -8.70 -9.19 4.69
CA ARG A 64 -9.14 -9.89 5.89
C ARG A 64 -9.15 -8.92 7.07
N ILE A 65 -10.25 -8.87 7.80
CA ILE A 65 -10.34 -8.09 9.04
C ILE A 65 -9.45 -8.78 10.09
N VAL A 66 -8.44 -8.06 10.59
CA VAL A 66 -7.52 -8.57 11.61
C VAL A 66 -7.90 -8.09 13.00
N GLU A 67 -8.51 -6.89 13.09
CA GLU A 67 -8.93 -6.32 14.37
C GLU A 67 -10.07 -5.32 14.18
N VAL A 68 -10.98 -5.25 15.15
CA VAL A 68 -11.93 -4.15 15.32
C VAL A 68 -11.34 -3.20 16.35
N LEU A 69 -10.75 -2.10 15.89
CA LEU A 69 -10.06 -1.13 16.74
C LEU A 69 -11.03 -0.36 17.63
N LYS A 70 -12.22 -0.04 17.08
CA LYS A 70 -13.26 0.68 17.78
C LYS A 70 -14.62 0.40 17.16
N GLN A 71 -15.63 0.27 18.04
CA GLN A 71 -17.05 0.23 17.66
C GLN A 71 -17.76 1.39 18.33
N TYR A 72 -18.60 2.10 17.56
CA TYR A 72 -19.37 3.26 18.03
C TYR A 72 -20.85 2.88 18.22
N ASP A 73 -21.55 3.61 19.10
CA ASP A 73 -22.97 3.35 19.43
C ASP A 73 -23.90 3.46 18.20
N ASP A 74 -23.54 4.27 17.20
CA ASP A 74 -24.27 4.44 15.95
C ASP A 74 -23.92 3.39 14.88
N GLY A 75 -23.18 2.36 15.24
CA GLY A 75 -22.78 1.25 14.38
C GLY A 75 -21.59 1.54 13.47
N ARG A 76 -20.97 2.73 13.52
CA ARG A 76 -19.66 2.97 12.86
C ARG A 76 -18.59 2.09 13.48
N MET A 77 -17.55 1.80 12.71
CA MET A 77 -16.44 0.97 13.17
C MET A 77 -15.11 1.48 12.60
N ASP A 78 -14.07 1.42 13.42
CA ASP A 78 -12.69 1.50 12.97
C ASP A 78 -12.13 0.07 12.98
N ILE A 79 -11.67 -0.39 11.85
CA ILE A 79 -11.14 -1.74 11.68
C ILE A 79 -9.74 -1.70 11.07
N MET A 80 -8.93 -2.68 11.44
CA MET A 80 -7.68 -2.97 10.74
C MET A 80 -7.89 -4.15 9.83
N VAL A 81 -7.53 -3.99 8.55
CA VAL A 81 -7.56 -5.08 7.58
C VAL A 81 -6.17 -5.34 7.03
N LYS A 82 -5.94 -6.58 6.60
CA LYS A 82 -4.71 -7.01 5.93
C LYS A 82 -5.02 -7.49 4.53
N GLY A 83 -4.25 -7.02 3.54
CA GLY A 83 -4.30 -7.52 2.18
C GLY A 83 -3.79 -8.96 2.11
N VAL A 84 -4.52 -9.83 1.40
CA VAL A 84 -4.22 -11.26 1.35
C VAL A 84 -3.80 -11.70 -0.05
N GLN A 85 -4.73 -11.69 -1.00
CA GLN A 85 -4.49 -12.24 -2.32
C GLN A 85 -5.13 -11.37 -3.40
N ARG A 86 -4.46 -11.25 -4.52
CA ARG A 86 -4.97 -10.52 -5.68
C ARG A 86 -6.07 -11.31 -6.36
N PHE A 87 -6.98 -10.57 -6.96
CA PHE A 87 -8.06 -11.15 -7.75
C PHE A 87 -8.41 -10.27 -8.94
N TYR A 88 -9.08 -10.87 -9.91
CA TYR A 88 -9.69 -10.22 -11.06
C TYR A 88 -11.21 -10.23 -10.90
N LEU A 89 -11.87 -9.08 -11.09
CA LEU A 89 -13.32 -8.94 -11.15
C LEU A 89 -13.86 -9.51 -12.45
N GLU A 90 -14.77 -10.47 -12.37
CA GLU A 90 -15.43 -11.04 -13.54
C GLU A 90 -16.80 -10.38 -13.76
N LYS A 91 -17.74 -10.65 -12.88
CA LYS A 91 -19.11 -10.16 -12.98
C LYS A 91 -19.55 -9.54 -11.66
N THR A 92 -19.99 -8.29 -11.73
CA THR A 92 -20.47 -7.54 -10.55
C THR A 92 -22.01 -7.58 -10.49
N ASP A 93 -22.52 -7.78 -9.28
CA ASP A 93 -23.95 -7.76 -8.94
C ASP A 93 -24.21 -6.61 -7.97
N GLU A 94 -25.21 -5.78 -8.31
CA GLU A 94 -25.65 -4.60 -7.55
C GLU A 94 -26.99 -4.83 -6.84
N SER A 95 -27.48 -6.06 -6.78
CA SER A 95 -28.79 -6.39 -6.17
C SER A 95 -28.79 -6.23 -4.64
N ARG A 96 -27.62 -6.20 -4.00
CA ARG A 96 -27.44 -5.96 -2.57
C ARG A 96 -27.13 -4.48 -2.27
N PRO A 97 -27.23 -4.04 -1.00
CA PRO A 97 -26.84 -2.68 -0.61
C PRO A 97 -25.40 -2.32 -0.95
N TYR A 98 -24.52 -3.32 -1.09
CA TYR A 98 -23.12 -3.21 -1.48
C TYR A 98 -22.84 -4.10 -2.68
N LEU A 99 -21.74 -3.82 -3.40
CA LEU A 99 -21.35 -4.60 -4.57
C LEU A 99 -20.91 -6.01 -4.17
N VAL A 100 -21.28 -6.99 -4.98
CA VAL A 100 -20.80 -8.37 -4.89
C VAL A 100 -20.26 -8.77 -6.25
N SER A 101 -19.18 -9.51 -6.33
CA SER A 101 -18.63 -9.95 -7.61
C SER A 101 -18.15 -11.39 -7.57
N ASP A 102 -18.32 -12.06 -8.70
CA ASP A 102 -17.57 -13.26 -9.01
C ASP A 102 -16.13 -12.86 -9.30
N ILE A 103 -15.17 -13.53 -8.67
CA ILE A 103 -13.75 -13.23 -8.79
C ILE A 103 -12.94 -14.47 -9.17
N PHE A 104 -11.79 -14.24 -9.81
CA PHE A 104 -10.74 -15.23 -9.99
C PHE A 104 -9.48 -14.75 -9.29
N TYR A 105 -8.86 -15.61 -8.47
CA TYR A 105 -7.58 -15.29 -7.85
C TYR A 105 -6.46 -15.22 -8.90
N ILE A 106 -5.53 -14.30 -8.67
CA ILE A 106 -4.35 -14.08 -9.51
C ILE A 106 -3.13 -14.55 -8.72
N ASP A 107 -2.44 -15.53 -9.27
CA ASP A 107 -1.13 -15.94 -8.78
C ASP A 107 -0.02 -15.34 -9.63
N ASP A 108 1.19 -15.28 -9.06
CA ASP A 108 2.37 -14.97 -9.83
C ASP A 108 2.76 -16.17 -10.70
N VAL A 109 3.41 -15.90 -11.81
CA VAL A 109 4.08 -16.95 -12.59
C VAL A 109 5.18 -17.59 -11.75
N GLU A 110 5.36 -18.91 -11.89
CA GLU A 110 6.46 -19.59 -11.22
C GLU A 110 7.80 -19.13 -11.80
N GLU A 111 8.68 -18.64 -10.95
CA GLU A 111 10.00 -18.16 -11.30
C GLU A 111 11.05 -18.92 -10.49
N SER A 112 12.00 -19.55 -11.19
CA SER A 112 13.15 -20.17 -10.51
C SER A 112 14.06 -19.08 -9.94
N VAL A 113 14.37 -19.16 -8.63
CA VAL A 113 15.21 -18.17 -7.95
C VAL A 113 16.68 -18.45 -8.22
N GLY A 114 17.37 -17.50 -8.86
CA GLY A 114 18.79 -17.58 -9.21
C GLY A 114 19.68 -16.65 -8.39
N ALA A 115 20.96 -16.61 -8.73
CA ALA A 115 21.95 -15.75 -8.07
C ALA A 115 21.61 -14.24 -8.28
N GLU A 116 21.13 -13.87 -9.46
CA GLU A 116 20.73 -12.49 -9.75
C GLU A 116 19.58 -12.01 -8.86
N ASP A 117 18.65 -12.90 -8.51
CA ASP A 117 17.53 -12.55 -7.65
C ASP A 117 17.98 -12.26 -6.22
N ARG A 118 19.01 -12.95 -5.72
CA ARG A 118 19.58 -12.69 -4.41
C ARG A 118 20.23 -11.31 -4.36
N VAL A 119 20.95 -10.93 -5.40
CA VAL A 119 21.53 -9.59 -5.54
C VAL A 119 20.43 -8.53 -5.58
N LEU A 120 19.35 -8.79 -6.32
CA LEU A 120 18.21 -7.89 -6.41
C LEU A 120 17.50 -7.71 -5.07
N LEU A 121 17.28 -8.80 -4.32
CA LEU A 121 16.69 -8.77 -2.97
C LEU A 121 17.56 -7.94 -2.01
N GLN A 122 18.87 -8.19 -2.00
CA GLN A 122 19.80 -7.44 -1.17
C GLN A 122 19.75 -5.93 -1.48
N LYS A 123 19.75 -5.56 -2.76
CA LYS A 123 19.62 -4.17 -3.21
C LYS A 123 18.32 -3.53 -2.71
N VAL A 124 17.21 -4.24 -2.79
CA VAL A 124 15.90 -3.73 -2.29
C VAL A 124 15.97 -3.45 -0.80
N ILE A 125 16.50 -4.36 -0.01
CA ILE A 125 16.65 -4.18 1.45
C ILE A 125 17.52 -2.95 1.77
N GLU A 126 18.63 -2.76 1.08
CA GLU A 126 19.51 -1.60 1.26
C GLU A 126 18.82 -0.28 0.92
N LEU A 127 18.02 -0.26 -0.16
CA LEU A 127 17.25 0.93 -0.53
C LEU A 127 16.17 1.25 0.52
N PHE A 128 15.49 0.26 1.08
CA PHE A 128 14.55 0.50 2.17
C PHE A 128 15.24 1.07 3.41
N LYS A 129 16.35 0.50 3.84
CA LYS A 129 17.13 1.05 4.97
C LYS A 129 17.52 2.51 4.73
N THR A 130 17.92 2.84 3.51
CA THR A 130 18.25 4.22 3.13
C THR A 130 17.02 5.12 3.21
N LEU A 131 15.87 4.66 2.74
CA LEU A 131 14.62 5.43 2.80
C LEU A 131 14.19 5.68 4.25
N ASP A 132 14.23 4.66 5.11
CA ASP A 132 13.87 4.76 6.52
C ASP A 132 14.75 5.78 7.26
N GLN A 133 16.06 5.77 7.02
CA GLN A 133 16.99 6.76 7.57
C GLN A 133 16.63 8.19 7.12
N LEU A 134 16.20 8.36 5.87
CA LEU A 134 15.82 9.67 5.32
C LEU A 134 14.47 10.16 5.85
N THR A 135 13.52 9.27 6.06
CA THR A 135 12.17 9.63 6.52
C THR A 135 12.03 9.64 8.04
N GLY A 136 13.03 9.14 8.77
CA GLY A 136 13.00 9.07 10.23
C GLY A 136 12.09 7.97 10.77
N HIS A 137 11.66 7.04 9.92
CA HIS A 137 10.97 5.84 10.37
C HIS A 137 11.95 4.92 11.09
N ALA A 138 11.50 4.32 12.20
CA ALA A 138 12.29 3.31 12.89
C ALA A 138 12.58 2.15 11.95
N GLU A 139 13.80 1.61 12.01
CA GLU A 139 14.15 0.40 11.26
C GLU A 139 13.29 -0.77 11.80
N GLU A 140 12.21 -1.06 11.11
CA GLU A 140 11.45 -2.29 11.31
C GLU A 140 12.20 -3.44 10.61
N SER A 141 13.26 -3.95 11.26
CA SER A 141 14.08 -5.04 10.72
C SER A 141 13.25 -6.28 10.42
N ASP A 142 12.22 -6.52 11.23
CA ASP A 142 11.37 -7.71 11.17
C ASP A 142 10.56 -7.81 9.86
N ARG A 143 10.29 -6.68 9.19
CA ARG A 143 9.60 -6.68 7.89
C ARG A 143 10.36 -7.41 6.77
N PHE A 144 11.68 -7.60 6.94
CA PHE A 144 12.53 -8.31 5.98
C PHE A 144 12.79 -9.75 6.40
N GLU A 145 12.33 -10.20 7.58
CA GLU A 145 12.37 -11.59 7.96
C GLU A 145 11.57 -12.42 6.94
N ASP A 146 12.11 -13.57 6.56
CA ASP A 146 11.56 -14.43 5.50
C ASP A 146 11.32 -13.72 4.15
N ALA A 147 12.12 -12.69 3.87
CA ALA A 147 12.00 -11.92 2.63
C ALA A 147 12.27 -12.80 1.41
N ASN A 148 11.27 -12.87 0.53
CA ASN A 148 11.35 -13.52 -0.77
C ASN A 148 10.93 -12.55 -1.88
N LEU A 149 11.10 -12.97 -3.13
CA LEU A 149 10.77 -12.14 -4.30
C LEU A 149 9.33 -11.60 -4.24
N LYS A 150 8.36 -12.45 -3.92
CA LYS A 150 6.94 -12.08 -3.88
C LYS A 150 6.66 -11.08 -2.77
N LYS A 151 7.08 -11.36 -1.53
CA LYS A 151 6.87 -10.50 -0.37
C LYS A 151 7.47 -9.10 -0.59
N LEU A 152 8.76 -9.01 -0.92
CA LEU A 152 9.43 -7.73 -1.16
C LEU A 152 8.86 -6.97 -2.35
N SER A 153 8.41 -7.67 -3.40
CA SER A 153 7.85 -7.02 -4.58
C SER A 153 6.54 -6.27 -4.31
N PHE A 154 5.79 -6.64 -3.27
CA PHE A 154 4.60 -5.91 -2.84
C PHE A 154 4.88 -4.89 -1.73
N LEU A 155 5.96 -5.07 -0.98
CA LEU A 155 6.37 -4.12 0.04
C LEU A 155 6.81 -2.77 -0.60
N ILE A 156 7.50 -2.82 -1.74
CA ILE A 156 8.01 -1.62 -2.43
C ILE A 156 6.90 -0.62 -2.78
N PRO A 157 5.84 -0.99 -3.52
CA PRO A 157 4.78 -0.03 -3.86
C PRO A 157 3.93 0.40 -2.65
N GLY A 158 4.06 -0.28 -1.51
CA GLY A 158 3.49 0.14 -0.23
C GLY A 158 4.22 1.34 0.38
N ALA A 159 5.49 1.58 0.04
CA ALA A 159 6.27 2.70 0.55
C ALA A 159 5.69 4.05 0.13
N GLU A 160 6.07 5.10 0.88
CA GLU A 160 5.70 6.47 0.54
C GLU A 160 6.29 6.90 -0.81
N GLY A 161 5.60 7.80 -1.50
CA GLY A 161 6.03 8.37 -2.78
C GLY A 161 5.55 7.62 -4.02
N PHE A 162 4.79 6.53 -3.86
CA PHE A 162 4.07 5.89 -4.96
C PHE A 162 2.66 6.43 -5.12
N THR A 163 2.24 6.78 -6.34
CA THR A 163 0.85 7.13 -6.62
C THR A 163 -0.05 5.89 -6.61
N PHE A 164 -1.37 6.08 -6.50
CA PHE A 164 -2.31 4.94 -6.53
C PHE A 164 -2.31 4.25 -7.88
N GLU A 165 -2.12 4.97 -8.99
CA GLU A 165 -1.99 4.39 -10.33
C GLU A 165 -0.70 3.56 -10.47
N GLU A 166 0.39 3.99 -9.85
CA GLU A 166 1.61 3.20 -9.80
C GLU A 166 1.40 1.93 -8.98
N ARG A 167 0.79 2.03 -7.79
CA ARG A 167 0.43 0.86 -6.97
C ARG A 167 -0.47 -0.10 -7.72
N GLN A 168 -1.47 0.41 -8.45
CA GLN A 168 -2.37 -0.41 -9.27
C GLN A 168 -1.61 -1.18 -10.35
N ARG A 169 -0.68 -0.52 -11.05
CA ARG A 169 0.17 -1.20 -12.06
C ARG A 169 1.01 -2.31 -11.44
N PHE A 170 1.53 -2.11 -10.22
CA PHE A 170 2.26 -3.17 -9.51
C PHE A 170 1.33 -4.32 -9.11
N LEU A 171 0.11 -4.02 -8.66
CA LEU A 171 -0.88 -5.04 -8.31
C LEU A 171 -1.26 -5.92 -9.51
N GLU A 172 -1.28 -5.36 -10.72
CA GLU A 172 -1.63 -6.05 -11.97
C GLU A 172 -0.50 -6.94 -12.53
N MET A 173 0.77 -6.67 -12.18
CA MET A 173 1.91 -7.46 -12.66
C MET A 173 1.92 -8.87 -12.06
N THR A 174 2.21 -9.89 -12.88
CA THR A 174 2.25 -11.30 -12.46
C THR A 174 3.66 -11.87 -12.28
N SER A 175 4.72 -11.12 -12.58
CA SER A 175 6.10 -11.51 -12.32
C SER A 175 6.64 -10.75 -11.09
N ALA A 176 7.00 -11.50 -10.06
CA ALA A 176 7.61 -10.93 -8.85
C ALA A 176 8.98 -10.30 -9.14
N ARG A 177 9.77 -10.91 -10.02
CA ARG A 177 11.06 -10.38 -10.47
C ARG A 177 10.92 -9.06 -11.22
N GLU A 178 9.97 -8.97 -12.14
CA GLU A 178 9.72 -7.72 -12.87
C GLU A 178 9.21 -6.62 -11.95
N ARG A 179 8.32 -6.93 -11.00
CA ARG A 179 7.89 -5.98 -9.97
C ARG A 179 9.09 -5.45 -9.18
N LEU A 180 9.99 -6.31 -8.73
CA LEU A 180 11.20 -5.89 -8.00
C LEU A 180 12.10 -5.01 -8.85
N ARG A 181 12.41 -5.41 -10.10
CA ARG A 181 13.24 -4.61 -11.02
C ARG A 181 12.64 -3.22 -11.28
N LYS A 182 11.34 -3.16 -11.49
CA LYS A 182 10.63 -1.89 -11.66
C LYS A 182 10.62 -1.08 -10.37
N GLY A 183 10.35 -1.76 -9.26
CA GLY A 183 10.28 -1.17 -7.92
C GLY A 183 11.60 -0.52 -7.50
N VAL A 184 12.75 -1.17 -7.74
CA VAL A 184 14.07 -0.59 -7.50
C VAL A 184 14.22 0.76 -8.18
N ARG A 185 13.86 0.88 -9.46
CA ARG A 185 13.98 2.14 -10.22
C ARG A 185 13.10 3.26 -9.65
N VAL A 186 11.90 2.92 -9.17
CA VAL A 186 11.01 3.91 -8.56
C VAL A 186 11.52 4.29 -7.17
N LEU A 187 11.94 3.32 -6.37
CA LEU A 187 12.47 3.55 -5.04
C LEU A 187 13.74 4.43 -5.05
N GLU A 188 14.64 4.21 -6.00
CA GLU A 188 15.81 5.08 -6.22
C GLU A 188 15.40 6.54 -6.51
N LYS A 189 14.33 6.77 -7.29
CA LYS A 189 13.80 8.11 -7.55
C LYS A 189 13.18 8.73 -6.29
N VAL A 190 12.46 7.95 -5.50
CA VAL A 190 11.86 8.40 -4.23
C VAL A 190 12.95 8.83 -3.26
N ILE A 191 13.99 8.01 -3.10
CA ILE A 191 15.17 8.33 -2.27
C ILE A 191 15.85 9.62 -2.72
N THR A 192 16.10 9.76 -4.03
CA THR A 192 16.71 10.97 -4.60
C THR A 192 15.87 12.21 -4.28
N ARG A 193 14.56 12.15 -4.42
CA ARG A 193 13.64 13.27 -4.07
C ARG A 193 13.70 13.60 -2.58
N ALA A 194 13.71 12.59 -1.71
CA ALA A 194 13.80 12.77 -0.26
C ALA A 194 15.12 13.45 0.15
N GLN A 195 16.23 13.04 -0.45
CA GLN A 195 17.56 13.65 -0.24
C GLN A 195 17.60 15.12 -0.65
N ILE A 196 17.04 15.45 -1.82
CA ILE A 196 16.94 16.84 -2.31
C ILE A 196 16.09 17.65 -1.34
N SER A 197 14.92 17.15 -0.92
CA SER A 197 14.04 17.84 0.03
C SER A 197 14.74 18.14 1.36
N GLN A 198 15.50 17.18 1.90
CA GLN A 198 16.29 17.38 3.12
C GLN A 198 17.39 18.44 2.94
N ALA A 199 18.10 18.41 1.79
CA ALA A 199 19.14 19.38 1.49
C ALA A 199 18.58 20.79 1.40
N VAL A 200 17.47 20.98 0.69
CA VAL A 200 16.76 22.29 0.60
C VAL A 200 16.28 22.73 1.98
N GLY A 201 15.72 21.86 2.78
CA GLY A 201 15.28 22.18 4.14
C GLY A 201 16.42 22.64 5.06
N LYS A 202 17.62 22.05 4.92
CA LYS A 202 18.82 22.51 5.65
C LYS A 202 19.28 23.90 5.22
N ILE A 203 19.28 24.19 3.91
CA ILE A 203 19.66 25.50 3.36
C ILE A 203 18.69 26.60 3.85
N ILE A 204 17.38 26.34 3.81
CA ILE A 204 16.36 27.32 4.26
C ILE A 204 16.53 27.62 5.76
N ARG A 205 16.75 26.61 6.60
CA ARG A 205 16.98 26.80 8.05
C ARG A 205 18.31 27.51 8.33
N GLY A 206 19.37 27.21 7.57
CA GLY A 206 20.66 27.87 7.66
C GLY A 206 20.60 29.36 7.32
N ASN A 207 19.84 29.73 6.27
CA ASN A 207 19.64 31.13 5.89
C ASN A 207 18.79 31.93 6.88
N GLY A 208 17.93 31.26 7.67
CA GLY A 208 17.17 31.91 8.76
C GLY A 208 18.06 32.40 9.90
N HIS A 209 19.17 31.77 10.17
CA HIS A 209 20.14 32.22 11.19
C HIS A 209 20.98 33.42 10.75
N ILE A 210 21.20 33.59 9.45
CA ILE A 210 21.95 34.79 8.93
C ILE A 210 21.17 36.07 9.11
N LYS A 211 19.83 36.04 9.01
CA LYS A 211 18.99 37.22 9.28
C LYS A 211 19.00 37.65 10.76
N ALA A 212 19.14 36.74 11.70
CA ALA A 212 19.22 37.05 13.13
C ALA A 212 20.57 37.68 13.50
N PHE A 213 21.63 37.43 12.72
CA PHE A 213 22.97 38.00 12.97
C PHE A 213 23.16 39.39 12.37
N LEU A 214 22.37 39.79 11.36
CA LEU A 214 22.43 41.08 10.68
C LEU A 214 21.43 42.13 11.25
N GLY A 215 20.57 41.73 12.21
CA GLY A 215 19.60 42.61 12.85
C GLY A 215 19.97 43.17 14.23
N GLY A 216 21.21 42.95 14.68
CA GLY A 216 21.70 43.40 15.99
C GLY A 216 22.72 44.51 15.91
N GLY A 217 22.34 45.66 15.39
CA GLY A 217 23.22 46.81 15.38
C GLY A 217 22.49 48.08 14.92
N GLU A 218 21.81 48.75 15.87
CA GLU A 218 21.58 50.16 15.91
C GLU A 218 20.55 50.49 17.02
N ASP A 219 21.06 50.70 18.23
CA ASP A 219 20.46 51.63 19.18
C ASP A 219 21.57 52.07 20.12
N GLY A 220 22.08 53.26 19.86
CA GLY A 220 23.09 53.93 20.70
C GLY A 220 23.45 55.27 20.11
N ILE A 221 22.64 56.29 20.28
CA ILE A 221 23.00 57.64 20.78
C ILE A 221 21.69 58.42 20.90
#